data_fc4a1351042f78acf101d8bdbb9ff181
#
_entry.id   fc4a1351042f78acf101d8bdbb9ff181
#
_cell.length_a   1.000
_cell.length_b   1.000
_cell.length_c   1.000
_cell.angle_alpha   90.00
_cell.angle_beta   90.00
_cell.angle_gamma   90.00
#
_symmetry.space_group_name_H-M   'P 1'
#
loop_
_entity.id
_entity.type
_entity.pdbx_description
1 polymer ?
#
loop_
_entity_poly.entity_id
_entity_poly.type
_entity_poly.pdbx_seq_one_letter_code
_entity_poly.pdbx_strand_id
1 'polypeptide(L)'
;MVKRKVKILVVEDETFLLDLYETKLEQSGYDVIKAENGEEGFSLATLEAPDLILLDILMPKVDGYELLKKLKSDGKTKNIPAIIFSNLSQKEEIEKGLKLGAKDYIIKTSITPTELEAKVKEYLKNKS
;
A
#
# COMPACT_ATOMS: atom_id res chain seq x y z
N MET A 1 22.92 -15.46 10.60
CA MET A 1 21.94 -14.42 10.93
C MET A 1 20.75 -14.51 9.99
N VAL A 2 19.56 -14.65 10.54
CA VAL A 2 18.35 -14.77 9.73
C VAL A 2 17.82 -13.38 9.40
N LYS A 3 17.70 -13.07 8.13
CA LYS A 3 17.10 -11.80 7.68
C LYS A 3 15.60 -11.88 7.84
N ARG A 4 15.01 -10.85 8.44
CA ARG A 4 13.57 -10.71 8.53
C ARG A 4 13.01 -10.44 7.13
N LYS A 5 11.95 -11.13 6.77
CA LYS A 5 11.28 -10.86 5.51
C LYS A 5 10.65 -9.47 5.52
N VAL A 6 10.70 -8.80 4.40
CA VAL A 6 10.01 -7.52 4.23
C VAL A 6 8.52 -7.78 4.15
N LYS A 7 7.75 -7.03 4.93
CA LYS A 7 6.29 -7.14 4.97
C LYS A 7 5.66 -6.01 4.17
N ILE A 8 4.72 -6.37 3.32
CA ILE A 8 3.95 -5.40 2.54
C ILE A 8 2.47 -5.58 2.87
N LEU A 9 1.83 -4.51 3.30
CA LEU A 9 0.39 -4.50 3.52
C LEU A 9 -0.29 -4.00 2.26
N VAL A 10 -1.21 -4.78 1.72
CA VAL A 10 -1.99 -4.39 0.54
C VAL A 10 -3.44 -4.20 0.97
N VAL A 11 -3.96 -3.00 0.79
CA VAL A 11 -5.34 -2.66 1.14
C VAL A 11 -6.14 -2.48 -0.15
N GLU A 12 -7.02 -3.43 -0.43
CA GLU A 12 -7.75 -3.54 -1.69
C GLU A 12 -9.04 -4.31 -1.44
N ASP A 13 -10.18 -3.78 -1.87
CA ASP A 13 -11.46 -4.45 -1.62
C ASP A 13 -11.83 -5.50 -2.67
N GLU A 14 -11.20 -5.49 -3.84
CA GLU A 14 -11.45 -6.51 -4.85
C GLU A 14 -10.57 -7.73 -4.59
N THR A 15 -11.19 -8.81 -4.13
CA THR A 15 -10.47 -10.04 -3.73
C THR A 15 -9.59 -10.59 -4.82
N PHE A 16 -10.08 -10.57 -6.06
CA PHE A 16 -9.30 -11.08 -7.19
C PHE A 16 -7.99 -10.32 -7.37
N LEU A 17 -8.05 -8.99 -7.30
CA LEU A 17 -6.86 -8.16 -7.43
C LEU A 17 -5.92 -8.35 -6.24
N LEU A 18 -6.50 -8.42 -5.05
CA LEU A 18 -5.75 -8.62 -3.83
C LEU A 18 -4.92 -9.91 -3.89
N ASP A 19 -5.55 -10.99 -4.33
CA ASP A 19 -4.87 -12.29 -4.48
C ASP A 19 -3.79 -12.23 -5.55
N LEU A 20 -4.05 -11.53 -6.63
CA LEU A 20 -3.08 -11.38 -7.71
C LEU A 20 -1.81 -10.67 -7.23
N TYR A 21 -1.99 -9.54 -6.52
CA TYR A 21 -0.86 -8.79 -6.00
C TYR A 21 -0.12 -9.57 -4.92
N GLU A 22 -0.85 -10.29 -4.08
CA GLU A 22 -0.24 -11.16 -3.07
C GLU A 22 0.69 -12.18 -3.73
N THR A 23 0.16 -12.88 -4.73
CA THR A 23 0.93 -13.91 -5.44
C THR A 23 2.19 -13.31 -6.05
N LYS A 24 2.04 -12.19 -6.74
CA LYS A 24 3.17 -11.57 -7.43
C LYS A 24 4.25 -11.10 -6.47
N LEU A 25 3.86 -10.47 -5.38
CA LEU A 25 4.82 -9.95 -4.41
C LEU A 25 5.47 -11.08 -3.60
N GLU A 26 4.71 -12.14 -3.30
CA GLU A 26 5.28 -13.29 -2.59
C GLU A 26 6.32 -14.01 -3.43
N GLN A 27 6.14 -14.02 -4.74
CA GLN A 27 7.13 -14.60 -5.66
C GLN A 27 8.47 -13.87 -5.57
N SER A 28 8.44 -12.61 -5.15
CA SER A 28 9.66 -11.82 -4.98
C SER A 28 10.26 -11.95 -3.57
N GLY A 29 9.66 -12.78 -2.72
CA GLY A 29 10.19 -13.05 -1.40
C GLY A 29 9.62 -12.18 -0.29
N TYR A 30 8.58 -11.39 -0.55
CA TYR A 30 7.95 -10.56 0.47
C TYR A 30 6.86 -11.31 1.21
N ASP A 31 6.65 -10.95 2.49
CA ASP A 31 5.45 -11.35 3.21
C ASP A 31 4.36 -10.35 2.87
N VAL A 32 3.20 -10.83 2.44
CA VAL A 32 2.09 -9.95 2.09
C VAL A 32 0.97 -10.12 3.10
N ILE A 33 0.52 -8.99 3.63
CA ILE A 33 -0.61 -8.92 4.55
C ILE A 33 -1.74 -8.27 3.78
N LYS A 34 -2.93 -8.88 3.80
CA LYS A 34 -4.06 -8.40 3.02
C LYS A 34 -5.12 -7.76 3.90
N ALA A 35 -5.63 -6.62 3.46
CA ALA A 35 -6.76 -5.95 4.09
C ALA A 35 -7.78 -5.61 3.01
N GLU A 36 -9.05 -5.84 3.29
CA GLU A 36 -10.12 -5.65 2.31
C GLU A 36 -10.85 -4.31 2.46
N ASN A 37 -10.50 -3.54 3.47
CA ASN A 37 -11.07 -2.20 3.68
C ASN A 37 -10.13 -1.37 4.54
N GLY A 38 -10.46 -0.08 4.67
CA GLY A 38 -9.60 0.86 5.40
C GLY A 38 -9.50 0.58 6.90
N GLU A 39 -10.58 0.13 7.53
CA GLU A 39 -10.56 -0.22 8.95
C GLU A 39 -9.58 -1.35 9.22
N GLU A 40 -9.70 -2.41 8.44
CA GLU A 40 -8.81 -3.56 8.55
C GLU A 40 -7.38 -3.15 8.23
N GLY A 41 -7.21 -2.29 7.22
CA GLY A 41 -5.91 -1.77 6.83
C GLY A 41 -5.21 -1.05 7.98
N PHE A 42 -5.92 -0.18 8.67
CA PHE A 42 -5.35 0.54 9.80
C PHE A 42 -4.99 -0.40 10.95
N SER A 43 -5.89 -1.33 11.28
CA SER A 43 -5.64 -2.31 12.35
C SER A 43 -4.41 -3.15 12.05
N LEU A 44 -4.29 -3.64 10.81
CA LEU A 44 -3.16 -4.48 10.43
C LEU A 44 -1.86 -3.68 10.35
N ALA A 45 -1.91 -2.42 9.91
CA ALA A 45 -0.73 -1.58 9.89
C ALA A 45 -0.19 -1.37 11.31
N THR A 46 -1.09 -1.16 12.27
CA THR A 46 -0.71 -0.98 13.67
C THR A 46 -0.14 -2.26 14.27
N LEU A 47 -0.80 -3.38 14.00
CA LEU A 47 -0.44 -4.66 14.59
C LEU A 47 0.82 -5.27 13.98
N GLU A 48 0.93 -5.23 12.66
CA GLU A 48 1.98 -5.93 11.94
C GLU A 48 3.21 -5.08 11.62
N ALA A 49 3.09 -3.77 11.71
CA ALA A 49 4.17 -2.83 11.40
C ALA A 49 4.84 -3.15 10.05
N PRO A 50 4.10 -3.11 8.94
CA PRO A 50 4.67 -3.45 7.65
C PRO A 50 5.75 -2.45 7.21
N ASP A 51 6.57 -2.87 6.27
CA ASP A 51 7.63 -2.03 5.74
C ASP A 51 7.13 -1.09 4.64
N LEU A 52 6.00 -1.43 4.03
CA LEU A 52 5.38 -0.66 2.96
C LEU A 52 3.89 -0.93 2.94
N ILE A 53 3.09 0.09 2.62
CA ILE A 53 1.65 -0.05 2.48
C ILE A 53 1.27 0.36 1.07
N LEU A 54 0.55 -0.52 0.36
CA LEU A 54 -0.09 -0.20 -0.91
C LEU A 54 -1.58 -0.09 -0.63
N LEU A 55 -2.19 1.03 -0.96
CA LEU A 55 -3.61 1.22 -0.64
C LEU A 55 -4.39 1.83 -1.80
N ASP A 56 -5.61 1.32 -2.00
CA ASP A 56 -6.53 1.89 -2.96
C ASP A 56 -7.32 3.01 -2.30
N ILE A 57 -7.86 3.90 -3.11
CA ILE A 57 -8.70 4.99 -2.64
C ILE A 57 -10.17 4.56 -2.57
N LEU A 58 -10.65 3.91 -3.64
CA LEU A 58 -12.07 3.53 -3.76
C LEU A 58 -12.36 2.25 -3.01
N MET A 59 -12.80 2.39 -1.77
CA MET A 59 -13.15 1.26 -0.91
C MET A 59 -14.36 1.61 -0.07
N PRO A 60 -15.17 0.59 0.32
CA PRO A 60 -16.29 0.85 1.20
C PRO A 60 -15.83 1.21 2.62
N LYS A 61 -16.71 1.82 3.38
CA LYS A 61 -16.51 2.25 4.78
C LYS A 61 -15.51 3.39 4.90
N VAL A 62 -14.23 3.08 5.03
CA VAL A 62 -13.17 4.08 5.16
C VAL A 62 -12.39 4.09 3.86
N ASP A 63 -12.49 5.18 3.09
CA ASP A 63 -11.77 5.28 1.82
C ASP A 63 -10.26 5.45 2.05
N GLY A 64 -9.50 5.33 0.97
CA GLY A 64 -8.04 5.38 1.05
C GLY A 64 -7.48 6.68 1.57
N TYR A 65 -8.13 7.81 1.31
CA TYR A 65 -7.66 9.09 1.82
C TYR A 65 -7.82 9.15 3.34
N GLU A 66 -8.96 8.68 3.86
CA GLU A 66 -9.18 8.64 5.29
C GLU A 66 -8.18 7.69 5.97
N LEU A 67 -7.94 6.55 5.34
CA LEU A 67 -6.96 5.61 5.85
C LEU A 67 -5.58 6.26 5.90
N LEU A 68 -5.18 6.93 4.83
CA LEU A 68 -3.89 7.60 4.77
C LEU A 68 -3.75 8.66 5.87
N LYS A 69 -4.80 9.45 6.08
CA LYS A 69 -4.80 10.46 7.16
C LYS A 69 -4.59 9.80 8.51
N LYS A 70 -5.30 8.72 8.79
CA LYS A 70 -5.16 7.99 10.05
C LYS A 70 -3.74 7.44 10.21
N LEU A 71 -3.20 6.85 9.15
CA LEU A 71 -1.85 6.29 9.18
C LEU A 71 -0.81 7.37 9.49
N LYS A 72 -0.94 8.53 8.87
CA LYS A 72 0.03 9.62 9.04
C LYS A 72 -0.15 10.40 10.34
N SER A 73 -1.28 10.22 11.01
CA SER A 73 -1.56 10.89 12.29
C SER A 73 -1.20 10.04 13.51
N ASP A 74 -0.96 8.75 13.31
CA ASP A 74 -0.70 7.83 14.42
C ASP A 74 0.81 7.59 14.57
N GLY A 75 1.29 7.71 15.80
CA GLY A 75 2.72 7.56 16.07
C GLY A 75 3.31 6.21 15.70
N LYS A 76 2.49 5.17 15.67
CA LYS A 76 2.95 3.82 15.32
C LYS A 76 3.06 3.58 13.82
N THR A 77 2.32 4.35 13.02
CA THR A 77 2.23 4.10 11.58
C THR A 77 2.74 5.25 10.72
N LYS A 78 2.91 6.45 11.28
CA LYS A 78 3.22 7.63 10.49
C LYS A 78 4.50 7.53 9.65
N ASN A 79 5.45 6.74 10.09
CA ASN A 79 6.73 6.60 9.39
C ASN A 79 6.75 5.45 8.38
N ILE A 80 5.67 4.68 8.28
CA ILE A 80 5.58 3.60 7.29
C ILE A 80 5.28 4.22 5.93
N PRO A 81 6.12 4.00 4.90
CA PRO A 81 5.83 4.56 3.58
C PRO A 81 4.55 3.96 3.02
N ALA A 82 3.68 4.81 2.49
CA ALA A 82 2.42 4.42 1.91
C ALA A 82 2.36 4.91 0.47
N ILE A 83 1.98 4.02 -0.43
CA ILE A 83 1.84 4.32 -1.86
C ILE A 83 0.38 4.09 -2.23
N ILE A 84 -0.23 5.09 -2.86
CA ILE A 84 -1.59 4.94 -3.36
C ILE A 84 -1.54 4.17 -4.68
N PHE A 85 -2.38 3.16 -4.79
CA PHE A 85 -2.44 2.30 -5.96
C PHE A 85 -3.91 2.21 -6.37
N SER A 86 -4.32 3.06 -7.32
CA SER A 86 -5.73 3.28 -7.61
C SER A 86 -5.96 3.59 -9.08
N ASN A 87 -7.21 3.45 -9.53
CA ASN A 87 -7.61 3.85 -10.88
C ASN A 87 -8.07 5.31 -10.96
N LEU A 88 -8.18 6.00 -9.82
CA LEU A 88 -8.44 7.43 -9.85
C LEU A 88 -7.21 8.13 -10.39
N SER A 89 -7.36 8.80 -11.54
CA SER A 89 -6.21 9.34 -12.26
C SER A 89 -6.27 10.85 -12.50
N GLN A 90 -7.26 11.54 -11.95
CA GLN A 90 -7.36 12.98 -12.12
C GLN A 90 -6.26 13.67 -11.31
N LYS A 91 -5.76 14.76 -11.86
CA LYS A 91 -4.67 15.52 -11.25
C LYS A 91 -4.95 15.91 -9.80
N GLU A 92 -6.19 16.37 -9.53
CA GLU A 92 -6.59 16.79 -8.19
C GLU A 92 -6.54 15.62 -7.20
N GLU A 93 -6.90 14.43 -7.66
CA GLU A 93 -6.88 13.24 -6.81
C GLU A 93 -5.46 12.84 -6.47
N ILE A 94 -4.58 12.90 -7.46
CA ILE A 94 -3.17 12.58 -7.27
C ILE A 94 -2.52 13.57 -6.30
N GLU A 95 -2.76 14.85 -6.50
CA GLU A 95 -2.21 15.90 -5.64
C GLU A 95 -2.71 15.76 -4.21
N LYS A 96 -3.99 15.43 -4.04
CA LYS A 96 -4.57 15.22 -2.72
C LYS A 96 -3.86 14.10 -1.97
N GLY A 97 -3.64 12.97 -2.64
CA GLY A 97 -2.95 11.84 -2.03
C GLY A 97 -1.53 12.18 -1.60
N LEU A 98 -0.79 12.85 -2.47
CA LEU A 98 0.58 13.23 -2.17
C LEU A 98 0.64 14.23 -1.03
N LYS A 99 -0.29 15.17 -0.97
CA LYS A 99 -0.37 16.16 0.13
C LYS A 99 -0.69 15.50 1.46
N LEU A 100 -1.48 14.44 1.45
CA LEU A 100 -1.82 13.71 2.67
C LEU A 100 -0.68 12.83 3.17
N GLY A 101 0.39 12.74 2.41
CA GLY A 101 1.59 12.04 2.86
C GLY A 101 1.93 10.76 2.12
N ALA A 102 1.23 10.45 1.03
CA ALA A 102 1.61 9.29 0.22
C ALA A 102 2.97 9.54 -0.42
N LYS A 103 3.78 8.52 -0.44
CA LYS A 103 5.12 8.61 -1.03
C LYS A 103 5.05 8.64 -2.55
N ASP A 104 4.06 7.98 -3.12
CA ASP A 104 3.83 7.98 -4.56
C ASP A 104 2.37 7.64 -4.84
N TYR A 105 1.97 7.81 -6.08
CA TYR A 105 0.64 7.51 -6.55
C TYR A 105 0.77 6.74 -7.85
N ILE A 106 0.35 5.49 -7.85
CA ILE A 106 0.44 4.63 -9.03
C ILE A 106 -0.96 4.35 -9.56
N ILE A 107 -1.16 4.55 -10.85
CA ILE A 107 -2.47 4.30 -11.49
C ILE A 107 -2.50 2.85 -11.94
N LYS A 108 -3.45 2.07 -11.42
CA LYS A 108 -3.54 0.62 -11.66
C LYS A 108 -3.54 0.25 -13.13
N THR A 109 -4.32 0.98 -13.95
CA THR A 109 -4.43 0.66 -15.37
C THR A 109 -3.21 1.02 -16.19
N SER A 110 -2.27 1.74 -15.60
CA SER A 110 -1.04 2.16 -16.28
C SER A 110 0.15 1.26 -16.00
N ILE A 111 -0.05 0.19 -15.24
CA ILE A 111 1.07 -0.64 -14.79
C ILE A 111 0.69 -2.11 -14.75
N THR A 112 1.60 -2.98 -15.14
CA THR A 112 1.42 -4.43 -15.04
C THR A 112 1.84 -4.91 -13.65
N PRO A 113 1.43 -6.12 -13.23
CA PRO A 113 1.91 -6.67 -11.95
C PRO A 113 3.44 -6.77 -11.88
N THR A 114 4.08 -7.08 -12.99
CA THR A 114 5.55 -7.14 -13.03
C THR A 114 6.18 -5.77 -12.84
N GLU A 115 5.58 -4.74 -13.43
CA GLU A 115 6.04 -3.37 -13.26
C GLU A 115 5.81 -2.88 -11.84
N LEU A 116 4.70 -3.29 -11.23
CA LEU A 116 4.41 -2.95 -9.83
C LEU A 116 5.47 -3.56 -8.92
N GLU A 117 5.81 -4.81 -9.16
CA GLU A 117 6.85 -5.50 -8.40
C GLU A 117 8.18 -4.75 -8.48
N ALA A 118 8.54 -4.30 -9.68
CA ALA A 118 9.78 -3.55 -9.89
C ALA A 118 9.77 -2.23 -9.12
N LYS A 119 8.63 -1.54 -9.12
CA LYS A 119 8.49 -0.29 -8.38
C LYS A 119 8.58 -0.50 -6.87
N VAL A 120 7.93 -1.52 -6.36
CA VAL A 120 7.99 -1.87 -4.95
C VAL A 120 9.43 -2.15 -4.53
N LYS A 121 10.13 -2.92 -5.34
CA LYS A 121 11.54 -3.25 -5.10
C LYS A 121 12.39 -1.98 -5.03
N GLU A 122 12.13 -1.04 -5.93
CA GLU A 122 12.85 0.23 -5.96
C GLU A 122 12.62 1.04 -4.69
N TYR A 123 11.37 1.13 -4.21
CA TYR A 123 11.05 1.85 -2.98
C TYR A 123 11.70 1.21 -1.75
N LEU A 124 11.68 -0.10 -1.69
CA LEU A 124 12.26 -0.82 -0.56
C LEU A 124 13.79 -0.77 -0.56
N LYS A 125 14.39 -0.67 -1.73
CA LYS A 125 15.84 -0.58 -1.87
C LYS A 125 16.38 0.70 -1.24
N ASN A 126 15.62 1.79 -1.30
CA ASN A 126 16.04 3.07 -0.75
C ASN A 126 15.80 3.17 0.76
N LYS A 127 15.27 2.11 1.34
CA LYS A 127 15.01 2.02 2.76
C LYS A 127 16.12 1.20 3.39
N SER A 128 17.13 1.85 3.82
CA SER A 128 18.24 1.15 4.49
C SER A 128 18.24 1.41 5.98
#